data_5ee17f94bbea6ecc3cdc24474cbcc238
#
_entry.id   5ee17f94bbea6ecc3cdc24474cbcc238
#
_cell.length_a   1.000
_cell.length_b   1.000
_cell.length_c   1.000
_cell.angle_alpha   90.00
_cell.angle_beta   90.00
_cell.angle_gamma   90.00
#
_symmetry.space_group_name_H-M   'P 1'
#
loop_
_entity.id
_entity.type
_entity.pdbx_description
1 polymer ?
#
loop_
_entity_poly.entity_id
_entity_poly.type
_entity_poly.pdbx_seq_one_letter_code
_entity_poly.pdbx_strand_id
1 'polypeptide(L)'
;MTTHHLDALRSWVAQQVGLAAPELEFIAGDASPRQYYRVRCHTGQLGVSSCIVMVSPPSENNEAFLHVGRRLAAAGIQTPTVLAQAGAQGWFLLDDFGDVQLLSALTADNVSFYYRQAFAVLAKQLRLPTDDAGIPLYSPSRLNAELSLFTEWFLRRLLRLTVDEMT
;
A
#
# COMPACT_ATOMS: atom_id res chain seq x y z
N MET A 1 -11.38 14.08 -7.08
CA MET A 1 -12.63 13.28 -7.31
C MET A 1 -13.79 14.23 -7.49
N THR A 2 -14.69 13.96 -8.44
CA THR A 2 -15.95 14.71 -8.58
C THR A 2 -16.94 14.26 -7.49
N THR A 3 -17.90 15.11 -7.10
CA THR A 3 -18.92 14.80 -6.09
C THR A 3 -19.67 13.50 -6.43
N HIS A 4 -20.04 13.31 -7.69
CA HIS A 4 -20.73 12.11 -8.19
C HIS A 4 -19.92 10.81 -7.97
N HIS A 5 -18.58 10.87 -8.09
CA HIS A 5 -17.73 9.71 -7.88
C HIS A 5 -17.64 9.32 -6.39
N LEU A 6 -17.64 10.29 -5.49
CA LEU A 6 -17.69 10.07 -4.05
C LEU A 6 -19.01 9.44 -3.60
N ASP A 7 -20.14 9.86 -4.17
CA ASP A 7 -21.45 9.31 -3.83
C ASP A 7 -21.59 7.86 -4.31
N ALA A 8 -21.06 7.54 -5.49
CA ALA A 8 -21.01 6.17 -6.00
C ALA A 8 -20.11 5.28 -5.11
N LEU A 9 -18.95 5.80 -4.69
CA LEU A 9 -18.06 5.12 -3.75
C LEU A 9 -18.76 4.84 -2.42
N ARG A 10 -19.40 5.85 -1.81
CA ARG A 10 -20.18 5.70 -0.57
C ARG A 10 -21.26 4.63 -0.68
N SER A 11 -22.00 4.64 -1.80
CA SER A 11 -23.05 3.65 -2.05
C SER A 11 -22.49 2.24 -2.15
N TRP A 12 -21.36 2.06 -2.83
CA TRP A 12 -20.68 0.77 -2.89
C TRP A 12 -20.20 0.32 -1.52
N VAL A 13 -19.52 1.20 -0.76
CA VAL A 13 -19.04 0.89 0.60
C VAL A 13 -20.21 0.52 1.50
N ALA A 14 -21.31 1.29 1.46
CA ALA A 14 -22.54 1.03 2.23
C ALA A 14 -23.04 -0.41 2.06
N GLN A 15 -23.06 -0.89 0.82
CA GLN A 15 -23.45 -2.28 0.50
C GLN A 15 -22.49 -3.31 1.07
N GLN A 16 -21.16 -3.03 1.07
CA GLN A 16 -20.17 -3.98 1.55
C GLN A 16 -20.14 -4.08 3.08
N VAL A 17 -20.30 -2.94 3.78
CA VAL A 17 -20.19 -2.90 5.25
C VAL A 17 -21.52 -2.97 5.98
N GLY A 18 -22.64 -2.95 5.24
CA GLY A 18 -23.99 -3.01 5.83
C GLY A 18 -24.40 -1.74 6.59
N LEU A 19 -23.88 -0.59 6.22
CA LEU A 19 -24.18 0.72 6.81
C LEU A 19 -24.99 1.57 5.82
N ALA A 20 -26.05 2.24 6.28
CA ALA A 20 -26.86 3.10 5.41
C ALA A 20 -26.08 4.34 4.92
N ALA A 21 -25.20 4.89 5.74
CA ALA A 21 -24.40 6.08 5.43
C ALA A 21 -22.99 5.97 6.05
N PRO A 22 -22.05 5.24 5.39
CA PRO A 22 -20.70 5.13 5.90
C PRO A 22 -19.96 6.48 5.80
N GLU A 23 -19.31 6.86 6.88
CA GLU A 23 -18.39 7.99 6.89
C GLU A 23 -17.04 7.54 6.33
N LEU A 24 -16.53 8.26 5.33
CA LEU A 24 -15.21 8.04 4.73
C LEU A 24 -14.23 9.04 5.34
N GLU A 25 -13.49 8.61 6.34
CA GLU A 25 -12.42 9.40 6.98
C GLU A 25 -11.16 9.32 6.09
N PHE A 26 -10.74 10.44 5.51
CA PHE A 26 -9.54 10.48 4.66
C PHE A 26 -8.28 10.23 5.50
N ILE A 27 -7.48 9.27 5.08
CA ILE A 27 -6.16 8.99 5.64
C ILE A 27 -5.13 9.72 4.78
N ALA A 28 -4.14 10.34 5.39
CA ALA A 28 -3.06 11.02 4.68
C ALA A 28 -2.48 10.13 3.56
N GLY A 29 -2.46 10.67 2.33
CA GLY A 29 -2.00 9.93 1.15
C GLY A 29 -0.49 9.72 1.16
N ASP A 30 -0.05 8.67 0.50
CA ASP A 30 1.34 8.37 0.17
C ASP A 30 1.74 9.07 -1.15
N ALA A 31 2.97 8.90 -1.58
CA ALA A 31 3.50 9.40 -2.85
C ALA A 31 2.82 8.82 -4.11
N SER A 32 1.90 7.88 -3.94
CA SER A 32 1.07 7.26 -4.98
C SER A 32 -0.22 8.06 -5.21
N PRO A 33 -0.79 8.07 -6.43
CA PRO A 33 -2.10 8.65 -6.71
C PRO A 33 -3.28 7.88 -6.08
N ARG A 34 -3.03 6.78 -5.37
CA ARG A 34 -4.03 6.08 -4.59
C ARG A 34 -4.52 6.94 -3.43
N GLN A 35 -5.82 6.84 -3.15
CA GLN A 35 -6.45 7.51 -2.01
C GLN A 35 -6.97 6.46 -1.04
N TYR A 36 -6.82 6.73 0.25
CA TYR A 36 -7.22 5.81 1.31
C TYR A 36 -8.18 6.50 2.26
N TYR A 37 -9.24 5.78 2.61
CA TYR A 37 -10.25 6.25 3.56
C TYR A 37 -10.48 5.15 4.59
N ARG A 38 -10.60 5.52 5.86
CA ARG A 38 -11.06 4.61 6.91
C ARG A 38 -12.58 4.68 7.01
N VAL A 39 -13.19 3.51 7.20
CA VAL A 39 -14.60 3.36 7.52
C VAL A 39 -14.72 2.60 8.81
N ARG A 40 -15.43 3.18 9.78
CA ARG A 40 -15.76 2.50 11.03
C ARG A 40 -16.97 1.61 10.79
N CYS A 41 -16.80 0.32 11.08
CA CYS A 41 -17.86 -0.68 10.92
C CYS A 41 -18.49 -0.92 12.28
N HIS A 42 -19.81 -0.85 12.38
CA HIS A 42 -20.50 -1.41 13.53
C HIS A 42 -20.50 -2.93 13.36
N THR A 43 -20.17 -3.67 14.41
CA THR A 43 -20.05 -5.14 14.43
C THR A 43 -21.17 -5.81 13.62
N GLY A 44 -20.88 -6.20 12.40
CA GLY A 44 -21.86 -6.70 11.45
C GLY A 44 -21.27 -7.66 10.44
N GLN A 45 -21.53 -7.43 9.16
CA GLN A 45 -21.28 -8.37 8.06
C GLN A 45 -19.81 -8.80 7.88
N LEU A 46 -18.84 -7.95 8.20
CA LEU A 46 -17.41 -8.24 7.98
C LEU A 46 -16.67 -8.73 9.23
N GLY A 47 -17.29 -8.69 10.42
CA GLY A 47 -16.64 -9.11 11.67
C GLY A 47 -15.47 -8.24 12.13
N VAL A 48 -15.32 -7.04 11.54
CA VAL A 48 -14.26 -6.07 11.85
C VAL A 48 -14.84 -4.77 12.36
N SER A 49 -14.08 -4.04 13.20
CA SER A 49 -14.51 -2.73 13.76
C SER A 49 -14.21 -1.56 12.82
N SER A 50 -13.27 -1.73 11.89
CA SER A 50 -12.93 -0.76 10.84
C SER A 50 -12.34 -1.45 9.62
N CYS A 51 -12.38 -0.79 8.49
CA CYS A 51 -11.75 -1.22 7.26
C CYS A 51 -11.21 -0.01 6.48
N ILE A 52 -10.33 -0.28 5.54
CA ILE A 52 -9.72 0.72 4.67
C ILE A 52 -10.33 0.61 3.28
N VAL A 53 -10.84 1.71 2.76
CA VAL A 53 -11.25 1.85 1.37
C VAL A 53 -10.07 2.43 0.59
N MET A 54 -9.51 1.64 -0.32
CA MET A 54 -8.50 2.10 -1.26
C MET A 54 -9.17 2.43 -2.60
N VAL A 55 -8.97 3.66 -3.06
CA VAL A 55 -9.35 4.11 -4.41
C VAL A 55 -8.07 4.17 -5.24
N SER A 56 -7.95 3.28 -6.20
CA SER A 56 -6.76 3.11 -7.03
C SER A 56 -7.09 3.45 -8.47
N PRO A 57 -6.49 4.51 -9.05
CA PRO A 57 -6.77 4.89 -10.43
C PRO A 57 -6.24 3.84 -11.42
N PRO A 58 -6.72 3.84 -12.68
CA PRO A 58 -6.29 2.88 -13.71
C PRO A 58 -4.78 2.93 -14.04
N SER A 59 -4.11 4.05 -13.72
CA SER A 59 -2.65 4.19 -13.88
C SER A 59 -1.86 3.28 -12.94
N GLU A 60 -2.47 2.83 -11.84
CA GLU A 60 -1.88 1.91 -10.90
C GLU A 60 -2.13 0.46 -11.33
N ASN A 61 -1.11 -0.37 -11.25
CA ASN A 61 -1.24 -1.79 -11.61
C ASN A 61 -1.96 -2.54 -10.48
N ASN A 62 -3.30 -2.55 -10.52
CA ASN A 62 -4.13 -3.20 -9.50
C ASN A 62 -4.01 -4.73 -9.54
N GLU A 63 -3.79 -5.31 -10.71
CA GLU A 63 -3.59 -6.76 -10.84
C GLU A 63 -2.30 -7.19 -10.16
N ALA A 64 -1.20 -6.45 -10.36
CA ALA A 64 0.06 -6.71 -9.67
C ALA A 64 -0.08 -6.56 -8.14
N PHE A 65 -0.81 -5.54 -7.66
CA PHE A 65 -1.09 -5.37 -6.23
C PHE A 65 -1.78 -6.61 -5.64
N LEU A 66 -2.85 -7.08 -6.29
CA LEU A 66 -3.59 -8.27 -5.85
C LEU A 66 -2.75 -9.55 -5.95
N HIS A 67 -1.96 -9.67 -7.01
CA HIS A 67 -1.10 -10.83 -7.26
C HIS A 67 -0.01 -10.95 -6.19
N VAL A 68 0.72 -9.86 -5.97
CA VAL A 68 1.79 -9.80 -4.95
C VAL A 68 1.22 -10.03 -3.55
N GLY A 69 0.09 -9.39 -3.22
CA GLY A 69 -0.58 -9.59 -1.92
C GLY A 69 -0.89 -11.06 -1.66
N ARG A 70 -1.49 -11.76 -2.63
CA ARG A 70 -1.80 -13.19 -2.50
C ARG A 70 -0.56 -14.06 -2.33
N ARG A 71 0.52 -13.78 -3.07
CA ARG A 71 1.78 -14.53 -2.94
C ARG A 71 2.42 -14.38 -1.58
N LEU A 72 2.48 -13.15 -1.08
CA LEU A 72 3.03 -12.85 0.24
C LEU A 72 2.19 -13.53 1.34
N ALA A 73 0.86 -13.44 1.25
CA ALA A 73 -0.04 -14.09 2.19
C ALA A 73 0.12 -15.62 2.19
N ALA A 74 0.25 -16.24 1.01
CA ALA A 74 0.50 -17.68 0.88
C ALA A 74 1.84 -18.11 1.51
N ALA A 75 2.82 -17.21 1.58
CA ALA A 75 4.11 -17.44 2.27
C ALA A 75 4.04 -17.16 3.79
N GLY A 76 2.87 -16.88 4.34
CA GLY A 76 2.69 -16.54 5.75
C GLY A 76 3.26 -15.17 6.12
N ILE A 77 3.30 -14.24 5.17
CA ILE A 77 3.61 -12.83 5.39
C ILE A 77 2.29 -12.08 5.50
N GLN A 78 2.12 -11.32 6.57
CA GLN A 78 0.92 -10.53 6.78
C GLN A 78 0.85 -9.39 5.75
N THR A 79 -0.23 -9.35 5.00
CA THR A 79 -0.56 -8.32 4.01
C THR A 79 -1.99 -7.88 4.22
N PRO A 80 -2.40 -6.69 3.77
CA PRO A 80 -3.80 -6.31 3.80
C PRO A 80 -4.68 -7.33 3.09
N THR A 81 -5.68 -7.84 3.81
CA THR A 81 -6.69 -8.75 3.24
C THR A 81 -7.67 -7.94 2.40
N VAL A 82 -7.92 -8.36 1.17
CA VAL A 82 -8.95 -7.76 0.33
C VAL A 82 -10.30 -8.36 0.72
N LEU A 83 -11.11 -7.57 1.44
CA LEU A 83 -12.44 -7.95 1.93
C LEU A 83 -13.49 -7.89 0.82
N ALA A 84 -13.39 -6.89 -0.06
CA ALA A 84 -14.23 -6.72 -1.24
C ALA A 84 -13.50 -5.89 -2.31
N GLN A 85 -13.93 -6.03 -3.56
CA GLN A 85 -13.38 -5.24 -4.66
C GLN A 85 -14.42 -4.90 -5.72
N ALA A 86 -14.27 -3.72 -6.33
CA ALA A 86 -14.94 -3.30 -7.54
C ALA A 86 -13.86 -2.93 -8.57
N GLY A 87 -13.31 -3.94 -9.23
CA GLY A 87 -12.09 -3.82 -10.04
C GLY A 87 -12.20 -2.83 -11.20
N ALA A 88 -13.36 -2.75 -11.86
CA ALA A 88 -13.61 -1.80 -12.95
C ALA A 88 -13.54 -0.33 -12.49
N GLN A 89 -13.87 -0.06 -11.23
CA GLN A 89 -13.80 1.26 -10.61
C GLN A 89 -12.47 1.53 -9.89
N GLY A 90 -11.65 0.49 -9.71
CA GLY A 90 -10.42 0.56 -8.91
C GLY A 90 -10.67 0.73 -7.42
N TRP A 91 -11.79 0.21 -6.89
CA TRP A 91 -12.13 0.29 -5.47
C TRP A 91 -11.87 -1.03 -4.77
N PHE A 92 -11.23 -0.94 -3.61
CA PHE A 92 -10.90 -2.10 -2.78
C PHE A 92 -11.25 -1.81 -1.33
N LEU A 93 -11.82 -2.80 -0.66
CA LEU A 93 -12.03 -2.79 0.78
C LEU A 93 -11.00 -3.71 1.41
N LEU A 94 -10.18 -3.16 2.28
CA LEU A 94 -9.06 -3.85 2.91
C LEU A 94 -9.28 -3.93 4.42
N ASP A 95 -8.64 -4.88 5.10
CA ASP A 95 -8.55 -4.84 6.55
C ASP A 95 -7.74 -3.63 7.04
N ASP A 96 -8.01 -3.20 8.27
CA ASP A 96 -7.39 -2.01 8.87
C ASP A 96 -6.34 -2.44 9.90
N PHE A 97 -5.09 -2.08 9.67
CA PHE A 97 -3.97 -2.34 10.59
C PHE A 97 -3.82 -1.28 11.68
N GLY A 98 -4.70 -0.26 11.70
CA GLY A 98 -4.64 0.85 12.66
C GLY A 98 -3.60 1.92 12.29
N ASP A 99 -3.27 2.76 13.28
CA ASP A 99 -2.48 3.98 13.06
C ASP A 99 -1.07 3.90 13.65
N VAL A 100 -0.72 2.79 14.31
CA VAL A 100 0.60 2.67 14.95
C VAL A 100 1.66 2.37 13.89
N GLN A 101 2.48 3.36 13.61
CA GLN A 101 3.64 3.22 12.72
C GLN A 101 4.86 2.75 13.50
N LEU A 102 5.70 1.94 12.86
CA LEU A 102 6.91 1.39 13.48
C LEU A 102 7.80 2.50 14.07
N LEU A 103 8.03 3.59 13.33
CA LEU A 103 8.89 4.68 13.80
C LEU A 103 8.40 5.30 15.11
N SER A 104 7.09 5.49 15.26
CA SER A 104 6.51 6.06 16.49
C SER A 104 6.49 5.07 17.67
N ALA A 105 6.57 3.76 17.38
CA ALA A 105 6.57 2.71 18.39
C ALA A 105 7.99 2.34 18.86
N LEU A 106 9.04 2.75 18.14
CA LEU A 106 10.43 2.39 18.48
C LEU A 106 10.94 3.16 19.70
N THR A 107 11.62 2.42 20.55
CA THR A 107 12.41 2.93 21.69
C THR A 107 13.77 2.23 21.71
N ALA A 108 14.73 2.75 22.51
CA ALA A 108 16.02 2.11 22.69
C ALA A 108 15.88 0.66 23.18
N ASP A 109 14.89 0.38 24.01
CA ASP A 109 14.70 -0.94 24.62
C ASP A 109 14.06 -1.96 23.69
N ASN A 110 13.22 -1.54 22.75
CA ASN A 110 12.44 -2.44 21.89
C ASN A 110 12.91 -2.51 20.43
N VAL A 111 13.80 -1.61 19.99
CA VAL A 111 14.26 -1.53 18.60
C VAL A 111 14.80 -2.87 18.08
N SER A 112 15.62 -3.56 18.87
CA SER A 112 16.18 -4.87 18.49
C SER A 112 15.11 -5.95 18.31
N PHE A 113 14.03 -5.89 19.08
CA PHE A 113 12.90 -6.81 18.94
C PHE A 113 12.18 -6.59 17.61
N TYR A 114 11.78 -5.35 17.31
CA TYR A 114 11.05 -5.05 16.08
C TYR A 114 11.89 -5.29 14.82
N TYR A 115 13.19 -4.95 14.84
CA TYR A 115 14.05 -5.24 13.70
C TYR A 115 14.26 -6.74 13.47
N ARG A 116 14.33 -7.57 14.52
CA ARG A 116 14.34 -9.03 14.35
C ARG A 116 13.07 -9.54 13.68
N GLN A 117 11.89 -9.00 14.03
CA GLN A 117 10.64 -9.35 13.37
C GLN A 117 10.67 -8.95 11.88
N ALA A 118 11.13 -7.75 11.57
CA ALA A 118 11.28 -7.27 10.19
C ALA A 118 12.24 -8.18 9.39
N PHE A 119 13.39 -8.55 9.94
CA PHE A 119 14.32 -9.48 9.29
C PHE A 119 13.72 -10.87 9.07
N ALA A 120 12.91 -11.36 10.02
CA ALA A 120 12.21 -12.62 9.84
C ALA A 120 11.21 -12.58 8.66
N VAL A 121 10.51 -11.45 8.47
CA VAL A 121 9.63 -11.23 7.31
C VAL A 121 10.44 -11.17 6.02
N LEU A 122 11.53 -10.41 5.98
CA LEU A 122 12.43 -10.33 4.82
C LEU A 122 13.00 -11.70 4.45
N ALA A 123 13.40 -12.51 5.44
CA ALA A 123 13.90 -13.86 5.19
C ALA A 123 12.85 -14.79 4.57
N LYS A 124 11.55 -14.63 4.91
CA LYS A 124 10.46 -15.33 4.23
C LYS A 124 10.30 -14.84 2.79
N GLN A 125 10.34 -13.54 2.58
CA GLN A 125 10.19 -12.92 1.26
C GLN A 125 11.31 -13.36 0.31
N LEU A 126 12.57 -13.44 0.77
CA LEU A 126 13.72 -13.89 -0.02
C LEU A 126 13.63 -15.37 -0.45
N ARG A 127 12.78 -16.18 0.18
CA ARG A 127 12.55 -17.58 -0.20
C ARG A 127 11.45 -17.75 -1.24
N LEU A 128 10.76 -16.67 -1.62
CA LEU A 128 9.73 -16.75 -2.65
C LEU A 128 10.39 -17.03 -4.01
N PRO A 129 9.78 -17.87 -4.84
CA PRO A 129 10.23 -18.08 -6.20
C PRO A 129 10.27 -16.76 -6.99
N THR A 130 11.30 -16.57 -7.80
CA THR A 130 11.49 -15.36 -8.60
C THR A 130 11.08 -15.52 -10.07
N ASP A 131 10.65 -16.71 -10.45
CA ASP A 131 10.23 -17.10 -11.80
C ASP A 131 8.75 -16.82 -12.12
N ASP A 132 8.16 -15.88 -11.40
CA ASP A 132 6.75 -15.50 -11.56
C ASP A 132 6.56 -14.57 -12.75
N ALA A 133 5.89 -15.06 -13.79
CA ALA A 133 5.54 -14.30 -14.98
C ALA A 133 4.66 -13.05 -14.68
N GLY A 134 4.02 -12.98 -13.54
CA GLY A 134 3.20 -11.83 -13.12
C GLY A 134 4.00 -10.67 -12.53
N ILE A 135 5.30 -10.87 -12.24
CA ILE A 135 6.18 -9.84 -11.67
C ILE A 135 7.38 -9.65 -12.61
N PRO A 136 7.53 -8.48 -13.23
CA PRO A 136 8.65 -8.22 -14.13
C PRO A 136 9.98 -8.23 -13.37
N LEU A 137 11.03 -8.68 -14.03
CA LEU A 137 12.39 -8.61 -13.50
C LEU A 137 12.79 -7.14 -13.26
N TYR A 138 13.57 -6.93 -12.20
CA TYR A 138 14.16 -5.63 -11.92
C TYR A 138 15.32 -5.39 -12.91
N SER A 139 15.03 -4.66 -13.99
CA SER A 139 15.98 -4.47 -15.07
C SER A 139 17.10 -3.48 -14.72
N PRO A 140 18.29 -3.58 -15.36
CA PRO A 140 19.35 -2.59 -15.19
C PRO A 140 18.91 -1.16 -15.53
N SER A 141 18.05 -0.98 -16.53
CA SER A 141 17.51 0.33 -16.90
C SER A 141 16.65 0.92 -15.79
N ARG A 142 15.83 0.10 -15.11
CA ARG A 142 15.03 0.53 -13.97
C ARG A 142 15.92 0.88 -12.78
N LEU A 143 16.92 0.05 -12.49
CA LEU A 143 17.89 0.33 -11.42
C LEU A 143 18.59 1.67 -11.66
N ASN A 144 19.09 1.91 -12.87
CA ASN A 144 19.75 3.17 -13.21
C ASN A 144 18.81 4.36 -13.11
N ALA A 145 17.54 4.24 -13.53
CA ALA A 145 16.55 5.28 -13.38
C ALA A 145 16.30 5.64 -11.91
N GLU A 146 16.20 4.65 -11.04
CA GLU A 146 15.99 4.88 -9.60
C GLU A 146 17.26 5.46 -8.92
N LEU A 147 18.45 4.98 -9.28
CA LEU A 147 19.71 5.54 -8.77
C LEU A 147 19.92 7.00 -9.20
N SER A 148 19.47 7.38 -10.41
CA SER A 148 19.58 8.75 -10.90
C SER A 148 18.75 9.75 -10.09
N LEU A 149 17.69 9.29 -9.37
CA LEU A 149 16.88 10.14 -8.50
C LEU A 149 17.73 10.77 -7.39
N PHE A 150 18.69 10.04 -6.81
CA PHE A 150 19.59 10.57 -5.80
C PHE A 150 20.41 11.75 -6.36
N THR A 151 21.03 11.54 -7.53
CA THR A 151 21.85 12.57 -8.17
C THR A 151 21.02 13.80 -8.53
N GLU A 152 19.86 13.59 -9.17
CA GLU A 152 19.03 14.71 -9.66
C GLU A 152 18.34 15.47 -8.51
N TRP A 153 17.69 14.75 -7.60
CA TRP A 153 16.87 15.38 -6.58
C TRP A 153 17.66 15.79 -5.33
N PHE A 154 18.54 14.93 -4.84
CA PHE A 154 19.29 15.21 -3.62
C PHE A 154 20.53 16.08 -3.92
N LEU A 155 21.42 15.64 -4.83
CA LEU A 155 22.65 16.39 -5.07
C LEU A 155 22.41 17.70 -5.83
N ARG A 156 21.74 17.63 -7.00
CA ARG A 156 21.56 18.79 -7.87
C ARG A 156 20.50 19.75 -7.35
N ARG A 157 19.28 19.28 -7.03
CA ARG A 157 18.16 20.16 -6.66
C ARG A 157 18.19 20.59 -5.20
N LEU A 158 18.38 19.69 -4.25
CA LEU A 158 18.37 20.01 -2.83
C LEU A 158 19.67 20.67 -2.41
N LEU A 159 20.83 20.04 -2.66
CA LEU A 159 22.14 20.53 -2.25
C LEU A 159 22.75 21.53 -3.23
N ARG A 160 22.19 21.68 -4.45
CA ARG A 160 22.66 22.58 -5.52
C ARG A 160 24.13 22.34 -5.91
N LEU A 161 24.57 21.08 -5.81
CA LEU A 161 25.91 20.69 -6.21
C LEU A 161 25.97 20.46 -7.73
N THR A 162 27.08 20.86 -8.33
CA THR A 162 27.43 20.46 -9.70
C THR A 162 28.02 19.05 -9.61
N VAL A 163 27.37 18.08 -10.26
CA VAL A 163 27.87 16.71 -10.35
C VAL A 163 28.32 16.49 -11.77
N ASP A 164 29.63 16.31 -11.95
CA ASP A 164 30.19 15.95 -13.24
C ASP A 164 29.74 14.53 -13.58
N GLU A 165 29.37 14.32 -14.85
CA GLU A 165 29.09 12.98 -15.35
C GLU A 165 30.42 12.19 -15.32
N MET A 166 30.56 11.31 -14.35
CA MET A 166 31.67 10.35 -14.38
C MET A 166 31.47 9.43 -15.58
N THR A 167 32.35 9.53 -16.52
CA THR A 167 32.55 8.73 -17.73
C THR A 167 32.61 7.23 -17.40
#